data_3fba741750e561aeee6688db69b93097
#
_entry.id   3fba741750e561aeee6688db69b93097
#
_cell.length_a   1.000
_cell.length_b   1.000
_cell.length_c   1.000
_cell.angle_alpha   90.00
_cell.angle_beta   90.00
_cell.angle_gamma   90.00
#
_symmetry.space_group_name_H-M   'P 1'
#
loop_
_entity.id
_entity.type
_entity.pdbx_description
1 polymer ?
#
loop_
_entity_poly.entity_id
_entity_poly.type
_entity_poly.pdbx_seq_one_letter_code
_entity_poly.pdbx_strand_id
1 'polypeptide(L)'
;MAGRSPKVRRRRLGFELRQLRENADLTIEQVAALLEVSDSKISRIENGQVSATPRDVRDMATLYGVKGLRMENLKQLARETKEKPWWSEYSGLKLDFVSYEAEASSILMFAPMILPGLFQTPDYARAIIREIRYDLPSDGIERRVEFRMKRQAHLSESTPPELWAVIDEAILHRMIGDPMIMHHQLKSLVETARLPNVTLQVLPFSGGAHAGLDGPFIIIRFPEPTDRDVIYFEHTGWEHTLDDPKAISLYRLLFDHIRAAALKPDVSLRLLSERAEQLGNQ
;
A
#
# COMPACT_ATOMS: atom_id res chain seq x y z
N MET A 1 14.36 -3.56 -9.75
CA MET A 1 14.24 -2.16 -9.29
C MET A 1 12.76 -1.88 -9.12
N ALA A 2 12.30 -1.61 -7.90
CA ALA A 2 10.96 -1.10 -7.67
C ALA A 2 10.84 0.19 -8.49
N GLY A 3 9.84 0.30 -9.34
CA GLY A 3 9.59 1.52 -10.08
C GLY A 3 9.17 2.61 -9.10
N ARG A 4 9.79 3.77 -9.16
CA ARG A 4 9.41 4.93 -8.33
C ARG A 4 7.94 5.28 -8.55
N SER A 5 7.22 5.60 -7.48
CA SER A 5 5.80 5.93 -7.55
C SER A 5 5.56 7.41 -7.92
N PRO A 6 5.04 7.70 -9.10
CA PRO A 6 4.68 9.08 -9.46
C PRO A 6 3.65 9.69 -8.51
N LYS A 7 2.76 8.87 -7.95
CA LYS A 7 1.71 9.33 -7.02
C LYS A 7 2.30 9.79 -5.69
N VAL A 8 3.17 8.99 -5.08
CA VAL A 8 3.85 9.35 -3.81
C VAL A 8 4.74 10.57 -4.02
N ARG A 9 5.49 10.59 -5.14
CA ARG A 9 6.35 11.74 -5.49
C ARG A 9 5.57 13.04 -5.66
N ARG A 10 4.38 12.99 -6.27
CA ARG A 10 3.51 14.17 -6.37
C ARG A 10 3.03 14.67 -5.01
N ARG A 11 2.63 13.74 -4.12
CA ARG A 11 2.22 14.11 -2.75
C ARG A 11 3.37 14.79 -1.99
N ARG A 12 4.58 14.20 -2.05
CA ARG A 12 5.78 14.78 -1.43
C ARG A 12 6.06 16.18 -1.97
N LEU A 13 6.13 16.32 -3.30
CA LEU A 13 6.38 17.61 -3.95
C LEU A 13 5.33 18.65 -3.54
N GLY A 14 4.06 18.27 -3.57
CA GLY A 14 2.96 19.15 -3.18
C GLY A 14 3.06 19.60 -1.73
N PHE A 15 3.34 18.67 -0.82
CA PHE A 15 3.53 18.98 0.60
C PHE A 15 4.72 19.94 0.82
N GLU A 16 5.88 19.69 0.18
CA GLU A 16 7.04 20.57 0.31
C GLU A 16 6.76 21.97 -0.24
N LEU A 17 6.10 22.08 -1.40
CA LEU A 17 5.72 23.38 -1.96
C LEU A 17 4.76 24.14 -1.06
N ARG A 18 3.78 23.45 -0.47
CA ARG A 18 2.85 24.03 0.48
C ARG A 18 3.56 24.57 1.72
N GLN A 19 4.47 23.79 2.33
CA GLN A 19 5.25 24.21 3.49
C GLN A 19 6.13 25.45 3.17
N LEU A 20 6.71 25.47 1.98
CA LEU A 20 7.50 26.62 1.52
C LEU A 20 6.64 27.88 1.35
N ARG A 21 5.42 27.73 0.80
CA ARG A 21 4.47 28.85 0.68
C ARG A 21 4.04 29.37 2.05
N GLU A 22 3.66 28.46 2.96
CA GLU A 22 3.24 28.82 4.33
C GLU A 22 4.38 29.51 5.09
N ASN A 23 5.61 29.04 4.95
CA ASN A 23 6.80 29.68 5.57
C ASN A 23 7.17 31.04 4.95
N ALA A 24 6.68 31.33 3.73
CA ALA A 24 6.82 32.63 3.08
C ALA A 24 5.62 33.56 3.37
N ASP A 25 4.71 33.14 4.28
CA ASP A 25 3.49 33.88 4.66
C ASP A 25 2.58 34.24 3.46
N LEU A 26 2.56 33.38 2.40
CA LEU A 26 1.76 33.61 1.20
C LEU A 26 0.49 32.74 1.21
N THR A 27 -0.64 33.33 0.76
CA THR A 27 -1.86 32.58 0.49
C THR A 27 -1.82 31.95 -0.92
N ILE A 28 -2.73 31.00 -1.18
CA ILE A 28 -2.87 30.39 -2.51
C ILE A 28 -3.22 31.46 -3.55
N GLU A 29 -4.12 32.36 -3.22
CA GLU A 29 -4.61 33.45 -4.07
C GLU A 29 -3.46 34.42 -4.45
N GLN A 30 -2.60 34.76 -3.49
CA GLN A 30 -1.45 35.61 -3.73
C GLN A 30 -0.45 34.96 -4.68
N VAL A 31 -0.14 33.67 -4.47
CA VAL A 31 0.74 32.90 -5.35
C VAL A 31 0.16 32.80 -6.76
N ALA A 32 -1.12 32.50 -6.86
CA ALA A 32 -1.82 32.38 -8.13
C ALA A 32 -1.81 33.69 -8.92
N ALA A 33 -2.05 34.81 -8.26
CA ALA A 33 -1.99 36.14 -8.86
C ALA A 33 -0.58 36.49 -9.34
N LEU A 34 0.46 36.23 -8.53
CA LEU A 34 1.86 36.50 -8.88
C LEU A 34 2.40 35.65 -10.02
N LEU A 35 1.88 34.42 -10.16
CA LEU A 35 2.29 33.49 -11.23
C LEU A 35 1.33 33.48 -12.43
N GLU A 36 0.29 34.34 -12.42
CA GLU A 36 -0.73 34.43 -13.47
C GLU A 36 -1.40 33.07 -13.77
N VAL A 37 -1.74 32.30 -12.71
CA VAL A 37 -2.42 31.02 -12.81
C VAL A 37 -3.66 31.00 -11.92
N SER A 38 -4.51 29.97 -12.04
CA SER A 38 -5.67 29.83 -11.17
C SER A 38 -5.32 29.31 -9.77
N ASP A 39 -6.05 29.73 -8.75
CA ASP A 39 -5.96 29.22 -7.37
C ASP A 39 -6.11 27.71 -7.33
N SER A 40 -7.03 27.19 -8.13
CA SER A 40 -7.27 25.75 -8.28
C SER A 40 -6.02 25.01 -8.80
N LYS A 41 -5.19 25.60 -9.66
CA LYS A 41 -3.94 24.97 -10.12
C LYS A 41 -2.96 24.85 -8.96
N ILE A 42 -2.74 25.91 -8.19
CA ILE A 42 -1.84 25.90 -7.02
C ILE A 42 -2.33 24.87 -6.00
N SER A 43 -3.61 24.93 -5.62
CA SER A 43 -4.23 23.99 -4.68
C SER A 43 -4.05 22.52 -5.12
N ARG A 44 -4.32 22.21 -6.40
CA ARG A 44 -4.19 20.84 -6.93
C ARG A 44 -2.75 20.36 -6.97
N ILE A 45 -1.77 21.25 -7.21
CA ILE A 45 -0.34 20.92 -7.14
C ILE A 45 0.03 20.61 -5.68
N GLU A 46 -0.31 21.48 -4.74
CA GLU A 46 0.00 21.31 -3.31
C GLU A 46 -0.65 20.08 -2.68
N ASN A 47 -1.83 19.69 -3.17
CA ASN A 47 -2.52 18.47 -2.76
C ASN A 47 -2.08 17.21 -3.53
N GLY A 48 -1.08 17.30 -4.42
CA GLY A 48 -0.56 16.19 -5.21
C GLY A 48 -1.55 15.60 -6.22
N GLN A 49 -2.63 16.33 -6.54
CA GLN A 49 -3.67 15.88 -7.48
C GLN A 49 -3.20 15.98 -8.94
N VAL A 50 -2.33 16.93 -9.23
CA VAL A 50 -1.72 17.11 -10.56
C VAL A 50 -0.20 17.19 -10.45
N SER A 51 0.51 16.76 -11.50
CA SER A 51 1.95 16.91 -11.57
C SER A 51 2.33 18.35 -11.87
N ALA A 52 3.19 18.93 -11.04
CA ALA A 52 3.86 20.19 -11.37
C ALA A 52 4.96 19.93 -12.42
N THR A 53 5.12 20.83 -13.37
CA THR A 53 6.28 20.79 -14.27
C THR A 53 7.52 21.36 -13.56
N PRO A 54 8.74 21.02 -14.00
CA PRO A 54 9.95 21.65 -13.45
C PRO A 54 9.93 23.20 -13.58
N ARG A 55 9.16 23.75 -14.54
CA ARG A 55 8.94 25.19 -14.68
C ARG A 55 8.02 25.72 -13.57
N ASP A 56 6.86 25.05 -13.34
CA ASP A 56 5.95 25.43 -12.25
C ASP A 56 6.69 25.42 -10.91
N VAL A 57 7.48 24.37 -10.65
CA VAL A 57 8.28 24.24 -9.42
C VAL A 57 9.31 25.35 -9.30
N ARG A 58 10.02 25.68 -10.38
CA ARG A 58 10.98 26.78 -10.37
C ARG A 58 10.30 28.10 -10.03
N ASP A 59 9.18 28.39 -10.68
CA ASP A 59 8.49 29.67 -10.55
C ASP A 59 7.89 29.82 -9.13
N MET A 60 7.24 28.76 -8.60
CA MET A 60 6.74 28.72 -7.22
C MET A 60 7.88 28.82 -6.19
N ALA A 61 8.91 27.98 -6.30
CA ALA A 61 10.00 27.93 -5.35
C ALA A 61 10.86 29.22 -5.36
N THR A 62 10.99 29.89 -6.51
CA THR A 62 11.63 31.22 -6.59
C THR A 62 10.83 32.25 -5.80
N LEU A 63 9.51 32.25 -5.94
CA LEU A 63 8.63 33.14 -5.19
C LEU A 63 8.74 32.91 -3.67
N TYR A 64 8.95 31.65 -3.24
CA TYR A 64 9.15 31.26 -1.85
C TYR A 64 10.60 31.46 -1.34
N GLY A 65 11.47 32.08 -2.16
CA GLY A 65 12.86 32.37 -1.78
C GLY A 65 13.81 31.17 -1.80
N VAL A 66 13.42 30.05 -2.40
CA VAL A 66 14.27 28.84 -2.49
C VAL A 66 15.37 29.02 -3.56
N LYS A 67 16.61 28.65 -3.21
CA LYS A 67 17.80 28.74 -4.08
C LYS A 67 18.69 27.50 -3.96
N GLY A 68 19.66 27.39 -4.85
CA GLY A 68 20.73 26.38 -4.77
C GLY A 68 20.25 24.95 -4.88
N LEU A 69 20.88 24.06 -4.13
CA LEU A 69 20.65 22.62 -4.18
C LEU A 69 19.19 22.24 -3.90
N ARG A 70 18.52 22.95 -2.99
CA ARG A 70 17.09 22.68 -2.68
C ARG A 70 16.19 22.91 -3.90
N MET A 71 16.45 23.94 -4.71
CA MET A 71 15.73 24.19 -5.96
C MET A 71 15.91 23.03 -6.95
N GLU A 72 17.15 22.54 -7.09
CA GLU A 72 17.40 21.42 -8.01
C GLU A 72 16.76 20.11 -7.55
N ASN A 73 16.75 19.85 -6.24
CA ASN A 73 16.07 18.69 -5.66
C ASN A 73 14.55 18.73 -5.94
N LEU A 74 13.90 19.87 -5.75
CA LEU A 74 12.48 20.03 -6.05
C LEU A 74 12.18 19.83 -7.55
N LYS A 75 13.02 20.37 -8.42
CA LYS A 75 12.90 20.18 -9.90
C LYS A 75 13.13 18.73 -10.29
N GLN A 76 14.06 18.03 -9.64
CA GLN A 76 14.29 16.61 -9.86
C GLN A 76 13.07 15.79 -9.41
N LEU A 77 12.53 16.08 -8.24
CA LEU A 77 11.30 15.44 -7.76
C LEU A 77 10.14 15.65 -8.74
N ALA A 78 10.01 16.86 -9.33
CA ALA A 78 9.01 17.13 -10.38
C ALA A 78 9.20 16.26 -11.64
N ARG A 79 10.45 15.98 -12.05
CA ARG A 79 10.72 15.08 -13.18
C ARG A 79 10.29 13.65 -12.86
N GLU A 80 10.60 13.18 -11.65
CA GLU A 80 10.26 11.85 -11.16
C GLU A 80 8.75 11.60 -11.10
N THR A 81 7.92 12.65 -10.94
CA THR A 81 6.46 12.52 -10.99
C THR A 81 5.91 12.10 -12.35
N LYS A 82 6.73 12.12 -13.40
CA LYS A 82 6.36 11.79 -14.79
C LYS A 82 6.91 10.45 -15.27
N GLU A 83 7.71 9.77 -14.45
CA GLU A 83 8.23 8.43 -14.78
C GLU A 83 7.07 7.44 -14.94
N LYS A 84 7.21 6.52 -15.90
CA LYS A 84 6.21 5.46 -16.09
C LYS A 84 6.61 4.26 -15.24
N PRO A 85 5.86 3.92 -14.19
CA PRO A 85 6.15 2.74 -13.39
C PRO A 85 5.73 1.47 -14.14
N TRP A 86 6.32 0.31 -13.78
CA TRP A 86 6.04 -0.97 -14.44
C TRP A 86 4.54 -1.36 -14.41
N TRP A 87 3.82 -0.95 -13.37
CA TRP A 87 2.38 -1.26 -13.25
C TRP A 87 1.49 -0.44 -14.18
N SER A 88 2.03 0.59 -14.85
CA SER A 88 1.25 1.39 -15.82
C SER A 88 0.76 0.56 -17.02
N GLU A 89 1.38 -0.60 -17.30
CA GLU A 89 0.96 -1.54 -18.34
C GLU A 89 -0.33 -2.29 -17.99
N TYR A 90 -0.70 -2.31 -16.69
CA TYR A 90 -1.88 -3.00 -16.18
C TYR A 90 -3.09 -2.08 -16.03
N SER A 91 -3.40 -1.30 -17.08
CA SER A 91 -4.59 -0.44 -17.10
C SER A 91 -5.87 -1.23 -16.79
N GLY A 92 -6.79 -0.60 -16.03
CA GLY A 92 -8.03 -1.24 -15.57
C GLY A 92 -7.89 -2.07 -14.30
N LEU A 93 -6.69 -2.20 -13.73
CA LEU A 93 -6.49 -2.71 -12.37
C LEU A 93 -6.44 -1.58 -11.35
N LYS A 94 -6.63 -1.93 -10.08
CA LYS A 94 -6.48 -1.01 -8.95
C LYS A 94 -4.99 -0.72 -8.72
N LEU A 95 -4.54 0.44 -9.16
CA LEU A 95 -3.12 0.80 -9.17
C LEU A 95 -2.72 1.72 -8.00
N ASP A 96 -3.70 2.25 -7.28
CA ASP A 96 -3.44 3.17 -6.18
C ASP A 96 -2.66 2.51 -5.06
N PHE A 97 -3.07 1.31 -4.64
CA PHE A 97 -2.36 0.54 -3.63
C PHE A 97 -0.91 0.26 -4.04
N VAL A 98 -0.70 -0.23 -5.25
CA VAL A 98 0.64 -0.56 -5.77
C VAL A 98 1.53 0.68 -5.84
N SER A 99 0.93 1.83 -6.12
CA SER A 99 1.63 3.11 -6.10
C SER A 99 2.16 3.47 -4.71
N TYR A 100 1.44 3.14 -3.65
CA TYR A 100 1.90 3.34 -2.28
C TYR A 100 2.86 2.23 -1.84
N GLU A 101 2.54 0.97 -2.14
CA GLU A 101 3.34 -0.21 -1.83
C GLU A 101 4.78 -0.08 -2.33
N ALA A 102 4.97 0.42 -3.56
CA ALA A 102 6.27 0.55 -4.21
C ALA A 102 7.24 1.54 -3.53
N GLU A 103 6.77 2.45 -2.70
CA GLU A 103 7.58 3.42 -1.95
C GLU A 103 7.52 3.17 -0.43
N ALA A 104 6.83 2.10 0.00
CA ALA A 104 6.66 1.83 1.41
C ALA A 104 7.98 1.40 2.07
N SER A 105 8.25 1.92 3.25
CA SER A 105 9.26 1.38 4.17
C SER A 105 8.67 0.33 5.12
N SER A 106 7.37 0.44 5.41
CA SER A 106 6.65 -0.53 6.24
C SER A 106 5.18 -0.61 5.84
N ILE A 107 4.64 -1.82 5.87
CA ILE A 107 3.24 -2.13 5.56
C ILE A 107 2.67 -2.94 6.73
N LEU A 108 1.68 -2.37 7.42
CA LEU A 108 0.95 -3.04 8.49
C LEU A 108 -0.44 -3.38 7.95
N MET A 109 -0.85 -4.63 7.99
CA MET A 109 -2.15 -5.04 7.44
C MET A 109 -2.93 -5.95 8.36
N PHE A 110 -4.22 -5.69 8.44
CA PHE A 110 -5.20 -6.61 9.03
C PHE A 110 -6.10 -7.17 7.93
N ALA A 111 -6.14 -8.49 7.83
CA ALA A 111 -6.90 -9.22 6.83
C ALA A 111 -7.82 -10.27 7.49
N PRO A 112 -9.13 -9.98 7.63
CA PRO A 112 -10.05 -10.91 8.31
C PRO A 112 -10.68 -11.97 7.40
N MET A 113 -10.68 -11.80 6.07
CA MET A 113 -11.51 -12.62 5.19
C MET A 113 -10.74 -13.49 4.19
N ILE A 114 -9.67 -12.95 3.61
CA ILE A 114 -8.84 -13.61 2.60
C ILE A 114 -7.38 -13.24 2.81
N LEU A 115 -6.47 -14.12 2.38
CA LEU A 115 -5.04 -13.79 2.41
C LEU A 115 -4.75 -12.54 1.57
N PRO A 116 -3.92 -11.62 2.07
CA PRO A 116 -3.43 -10.51 1.29
C PRO A 116 -2.72 -10.96 0.02
N GLY A 117 -2.85 -10.18 -1.07
CA GLY A 117 -2.27 -10.54 -2.37
C GLY A 117 -0.77 -10.79 -2.36
N LEU A 118 -0.03 -10.15 -1.43
CA LEU A 118 1.40 -10.36 -1.25
C LEU A 118 1.78 -11.77 -0.76
N PHE A 119 0.83 -12.53 -0.23
CA PHE A 119 1.05 -13.88 0.29
C PHE A 119 0.44 -15.00 -0.58
N GLN A 120 -0.30 -14.66 -1.63
CA GLN A 120 -1.05 -15.64 -2.39
C GLN A 120 -0.18 -16.39 -3.41
N THR A 121 -0.34 -17.70 -3.49
CA THR A 121 0.19 -18.48 -4.62
C THR A 121 -0.61 -18.22 -5.91
N PRO A 122 -0.07 -18.53 -7.10
CA PRO A 122 -0.81 -18.33 -8.36
C PRO A 122 -2.17 -19.05 -8.39
N ASP A 123 -2.22 -20.29 -7.89
CA ASP A 123 -3.46 -21.09 -7.93
C ASP A 123 -4.50 -20.58 -6.94
N TYR A 124 -4.11 -20.21 -5.72
CA TYR A 124 -4.98 -19.54 -4.76
C TYR A 124 -5.48 -18.21 -5.32
N ALA A 125 -4.59 -17.40 -5.90
CA ALA A 125 -4.95 -16.12 -6.51
C ALA A 125 -5.98 -16.31 -7.66
N ARG A 126 -5.77 -17.32 -8.51
CA ARG A 126 -6.68 -17.66 -9.60
C ARG A 126 -8.05 -18.08 -9.07
N ALA A 127 -8.09 -18.96 -8.08
CA ALA A 127 -9.32 -19.42 -7.47
C ALA A 127 -10.12 -18.27 -6.86
N ILE A 128 -9.50 -17.43 -6.03
CA ILE A 128 -10.21 -16.33 -5.36
C ILE A 128 -10.61 -15.22 -6.33
N ILE A 129 -9.80 -14.90 -7.36
CA ILE A 129 -10.15 -13.90 -8.37
C ILE A 129 -11.38 -14.37 -9.16
N ARG A 130 -11.45 -15.64 -9.52
CA ARG A 130 -12.60 -16.21 -10.25
C ARG A 130 -13.90 -16.08 -9.46
N GLU A 131 -13.87 -16.30 -8.15
CA GLU A 131 -15.04 -16.18 -7.28
C GLU A 131 -15.48 -14.74 -7.06
N ILE A 132 -14.52 -13.82 -6.85
CA ILE A 132 -14.82 -12.39 -6.57
C ILE A 132 -15.18 -11.65 -7.85
N ARG A 133 -14.61 -12.05 -9.00
CA ARG A 133 -14.74 -11.36 -10.27
C ARG A 133 -15.33 -12.28 -11.34
N TYR A 134 -16.53 -12.78 -11.05
CA TYR A 134 -17.32 -13.63 -11.96
C TYR A 134 -17.63 -12.95 -13.32
N ASP A 135 -17.43 -11.63 -13.42
CA ASP A 135 -17.59 -10.82 -14.62
C ASP A 135 -16.41 -10.90 -15.60
N LEU A 136 -15.28 -11.52 -15.20
CA LEU A 136 -14.06 -11.52 -15.99
C LEU A 136 -13.90 -12.77 -16.86
N PRO A 137 -13.42 -12.62 -18.11
CA PRO A 137 -12.95 -13.73 -18.92
C PRO A 137 -11.62 -14.30 -18.37
N SER A 138 -11.26 -15.50 -18.81
CA SER A 138 -10.09 -16.22 -18.31
C SER A 138 -8.77 -15.44 -18.45
N ASP A 139 -8.55 -14.74 -19.56
CA ASP A 139 -7.39 -13.89 -19.80
C ASP A 139 -7.34 -12.69 -18.82
N GLY A 140 -8.49 -12.14 -18.47
CA GLY A 140 -8.62 -11.10 -17.46
C GLY A 140 -8.26 -11.59 -16.05
N ILE A 141 -8.53 -12.86 -15.75
CA ILE A 141 -8.12 -13.51 -14.49
C ILE A 141 -6.60 -13.69 -14.47
N GLU A 142 -6.02 -14.32 -15.52
CA GLU A 142 -4.57 -14.58 -15.60
C GLU A 142 -3.75 -13.28 -15.54
N ARG A 143 -4.21 -12.22 -16.21
CA ARG A 143 -3.56 -10.92 -16.12
C ARG A 143 -3.48 -10.37 -14.67
N ARG A 144 -4.51 -10.62 -13.85
CA ARG A 144 -4.52 -10.25 -12.43
C ARG A 144 -3.60 -11.13 -11.59
N VAL A 145 -3.55 -12.41 -11.91
CA VAL A 145 -2.61 -13.34 -11.25
C VAL A 145 -1.18 -12.90 -11.55
N GLU A 146 -0.83 -12.66 -12.82
CA GLU A 146 0.49 -12.18 -13.23
C GLU A 146 0.87 -10.89 -12.49
N PHE A 147 -0.03 -9.91 -12.50
CA PHE A 147 0.17 -8.65 -11.78
C PHE A 147 0.44 -8.86 -10.30
N ARG A 148 -0.29 -9.76 -9.65
CA ARG A 148 -0.12 -10.10 -8.22
C ARG A 148 1.23 -10.75 -7.95
N MET A 149 1.66 -11.66 -8.81
CA MET A 149 2.99 -12.29 -8.70
C MET A 149 4.13 -11.29 -8.90
N LYS A 150 4.01 -10.37 -9.86
CA LYS A 150 4.99 -9.29 -10.04
C LYS A 150 5.13 -8.39 -8.81
N ARG A 151 4.03 -8.10 -8.10
CA ARG A 151 4.06 -7.33 -6.86
C ARG A 151 4.85 -8.03 -5.75
N GLN A 152 4.71 -9.35 -5.63
CA GLN A 152 5.38 -10.13 -4.58
C GLN A 152 6.90 -10.07 -4.67
N ALA A 153 7.47 -9.85 -5.86
CA ALA A 153 8.90 -9.69 -6.04
C ALA A 153 9.48 -8.55 -5.18
N HIS A 154 8.67 -7.56 -4.83
CA HIS A 154 9.04 -6.44 -3.96
C HIS A 154 9.45 -6.88 -2.54
N LEU A 155 8.91 -7.98 -2.03
CA LEU A 155 9.27 -8.53 -0.71
C LEU A 155 10.69 -9.11 -0.63
N SER A 156 11.32 -9.36 -1.78
CA SER A 156 12.65 -9.97 -1.90
C SER A 156 13.68 -9.06 -2.57
N GLU A 157 13.39 -7.77 -2.69
CA GLU A 157 14.35 -6.79 -3.22
C GLU A 157 15.50 -6.52 -2.23
N SER A 158 16.50 -5.75 -2.65
CA SER A 158 17.65 -5.38 -1.81
C SER A 158 17.27 -4.55 -0.58
N THR A 159 16.19 -3.79 -0.66
CA THR A 159 15.61 -2.98 0.43
C THR A 159 14.11 -3.20 0.48
N PRO A 160 13.67 -4.39 0.93
CA PRO A 160 12.25 -4.70 0.97
C PRO A 160 11.55 -3.93 2.10
N PRO A 161 10.25 -3.63 1.97
CA PRO A 161 9.50 -3.06 3.08
C PRO A 161 9.39 -4.04 4.25
N GLU A 162 9.31 -3.52 5.47
CA GLU A 162 8.88 -4.31 6.61
C GLU A 162 7.36 -4.61 6.47
N LEU A 163 7.01 -5.88 6.46
CA LEU A 163 5.63 -6.33 6.32
C LEU A 163 5.15 -6.99 7.62
N TRP A 164 4.18 -6.38 8.28
CA TRP A 164 3.51 -6.99 9.43
C TRP A 164 2.05 -7.25 9.10
N ALA A 165 1.70 -8.52 9.02
CA ALA A 165 0.34 -8.95 8.71
C ALA A 165 -0.28 -9.69 9.90
N VAL A 166 -1.49 -9.28 10.27
CA VAL A 166 -2.36 -10.05 11.15
C VAL A 166 -3.51 -10.59 10.31
N ILE A 167 -3.63 -11.89 10.22
CA ILE A 167 -4.72 -12.58 9.52
C ILE A 167 -5.65 -13.21 10.53
N ASP A 168 -6.96 -13.24 10.26
CA ASP A 168 -7.92 -13.93 11.08
C ASP A 168 -7.84 -15.44 10.86
N GLU A 169 -8.08 -16.24 11.92
CA GLU A 169 -8.08 -17.71 11.86
C GLU A 169 -9.10 -18.25 10.84
N ALA A 170 -10.19 -17.52 10.55
CA ALA A 170 -11.18 -17.89 9.55
C ALA A 170 -10.57 -18.13 8.15
N ILE A 171 -9.47 -17.44 7.82
CA ILE A 171 -8.75 -17.62 6.56
C ILE A 171 -8.20 -19.04 6.41
N LEU A 172 -7.78 -19.67 7.51
CA LEU A 172 -7.20 -21.01 7.53
C LEU A 172 -8.27 -22.11 7.29
N HIS A 173 -9.51 -21.78 7.57
CA HIS A 173 -10.64 -22.73 7.49
C HIS A 173 -11.50 -22.55 6.25
N ARG A 174 -11.50 -21.36 5.65
CA ARG A 174 -12.25 -21.11 4.41
C ARG A 174 -11.54 -21.77 3.23
N MET A 175 -12.20 -22.79 2.66
CA MET A 175 -11.67 -23.46 1.47
C MET A 175 -11.71 -22.54 0.26
N ILE A 176 -10.55 -22.25 -0.32
CA ILE A 176 -10.38 -21.52 -1.56
C ILE A 176 -9.77 -22.47 -2.59
N GLY A 177 -10.50 -22.74 -3.66
CA GLY A 177 -10.17 -23.82 -4.59
C GLY A 177 -10.43 -25.19 -3.97
N ASP A 178 -9.44 -26.03 -3.95
CA ASP A 178 -9.47 -27.38 -3.38
C ASP A 178 -8.47 -27.57 -2.21
N PRO A 179 -8.48 -28.71 -1.52
CA PRO A 179 -7.56 -28.97 -0.41
C PRO A 179 -6.08 -28.86 -0.80
N MET A 180 -5.68 -29.24 -2.02
CA MET A 180 -4.30 -29.17 -2.49
C MET A 180 -3.85 -27.71 -2.72
N ILE A 181 -4.72 -26.87 -3.28
CA ILE A 181 -4.48 -25.43 -3.43
C ILE A 181 -4.26 -24.79 -2.05
N MET A 182 -5.12 -25.10 -1.08
CA MET A 182 -5.00 -24.59 0.28
C MET A 182 -3.74 -25.11 0.98
N HIS A 183 -3.41 -26.39 0.81
CA HIS A 183 -2.19 -26.99 1.34
C HIS A 183 -0.93 -26.25 0.83
N HIS A 184 -0.81 -26.10 -0.49
CA HIS A 184 0.31 -25.38 -1.09
C HIS A 184 0.35 -23.90 -0.67
N GLN A 185 -0.81 -23.27 -0.57
CA GLN A 185 -0.93 -21.89 -0.11
C GLN A 185 -0.41 -21.72 1.32
N LEU A 186 -0.82 -22.55 2.25
CA LEU A 186 -0.38 -22.45 3.65
C LEU A 186 1.10 -22.79 3.80
N LYS A 187 1.66 -23.74 3.05
CA LYS A 187 3.09 -23.99 2.99
C LYS A 187 3.87 -22.76 2.49
N SER A 188 3.43 -22.18 1.38
CA SER A 188 4.05 -20.96 0.84
C SER A 188 3.98 -19.80 1.84
N LEU A 189 2.88 -19.69 2.59
CA LEU A 189 2.72 -18.67 3.62
C LEU A 189 3.72 -18.85 4.77
N VAL A 190 3.95 -20.09 5.22
CA VAL A 190 4.96 -20.40 6.23
C VAL A 190 6.37 -20.03 5.75
N GLU A 191 6.71 -20.33 4.48
CA GLU A 191 8.01 -19.95 3.91
C GLU A 191 8.17 -18.43 3.80
N THR A 192 7.15 -17.74 3.34
CA THR A 192 7.18 -16.28 3.23
C THR A 192 7.30 -15.61 4.62
N ALA A 193 6.64 -16.15 5.62
CA ALA A 193 6.72 -15.63 6.99
C ALA A 193 8.08 -15.87 7.69
N ARG A 194 9.00 -16.64 7.06
CA ARG A 194 10.39 -16.80 7.51
C ARG A 194 11.33 -15.71 6.97
N LEU A 195 10.86 -14.90 6.04
CA LEU A 195 11.66 -13.76 5.55
C LEU A 195 11.92 -12.76 6.69
N PRO A 196 13.13 -12.20 6.78
CA PRO A 196 13.51 -11.34 7.92
C PRO A 196 12.69 -10.05 8.03
N ASN A 197 12.10 -9.60 6.93
CA ASN A 197 11.26 -8.41 6.84
C ASN A 197 9.76 -8.71 6.96
N VAL A 198 9.37 -9.98 7.24
CA VAL A 198 7.96 -10.37 7.32
C VAL A 198 7.62 -10.86 8.73
N THR A 199 6.61 -10.25 9.34
CA THR A 199 5.98 -10.72 10.58
C THR A 199 4.54 -11.11 10.28
N LEU A 200 4.20 -12.38 10.56
CA LEU A 200 2.84 -12.90 10.37
C LEU A 200 2.29 -13.39 11.70
N GLN A 201 1.09 -12.97 12.03
CA GLN A 201 0.35 -13.43 13.21
C GLN A 201 -1.06 -13.87 12.81
N VAL A 202 -1.57 -14.86 13.51
CA VAL A 202 -2.97 -15.32 13.39
C VAL A 202 -3.76 -14.79 14.59
N LEU A 203 -4.88 -14.14 14.31
CA LEU A 203 -5.86 -13.74 15.32
C LEU A 203 -6.81 -14.92 15.56
N PRO A 204 -6.76 -15.59 16.74
CA PRO A 204 -7.48 -16.83 16.95
C PRO A 204 -8.95 -16.58 17.27
N PHE A 205 -9.84 -17.51 16.90
CA PHE A 205 -11.25 -17.50 17.28
C PHE A 205 -11.47 -17.44 18.79
N SER A 206 -10.58 -18.08 19.56
CA SER A 206 -10.64 -18.09 21.02
C SER A 206 -10.46 -16.70 21.65
N GLY A 207 -9.92 -15.72 20.89
CA GLY A 207 -9.81 -14.32 21.33
C GLY A 207 -11.15 -13.59 21.41
N GLY A 208 -12.20 -14.12 20.79
CA GLY A 208 -13.53 -13.51 20.78
C GLY A 208 -13.58 -12.17 20.03
N ALA A 209 -14.34 -11.21 20.56
CA ALA A 209 -14.48 -9.89 19.94
C ALA A 209 -13.16 -9.09 20.01
N HIS A 210 -12.82 -8.43 18.91
CA HIS A 210 -11.57 -7.72 18.75
C HIS A 210 -11.74 -6.40 17.94
N ALA A 211 -10.75 -5.54 18.00
CA ALA A 211 -10.79 -4.21 17.37
C ALA A 211 -10.87 -4.23 15.83
N GLY A 212 -10.64 -5.36 15.19
CA GLY A 212 -10.68 -5.50 13.71
C GLY A 212 -12.03 -5.93 13.14
N LEU A 213 -13.10 -6.04 13.95
CA LEU A 213 -14.42 -6.48 13.46
C LEU A 213 -15.07 -5.53 12.44
N ASP A 214 -14.64 -4.27 12.38
CA ASP A 214 -15.12 -3.29 11.39
C ASP A 214 -14.59 -3.55 9.97
N GLY A 215 -13.62 -4.46 9.81
CA GLY A 215 -13.13 -4.86 8.49
C GLY A 215 -11.63 -4.69 8.26
N PRO A 216 -11.17 -5.01 7.03
CA PRO A 216 -9.76 -4.95 6.66
C PRO A 216 -9.26 -3.52 6.50
N PHE A 217 -7.99 -3.30 6.84
CA PHE A 217 -7.27 -2.07 6.53
C PHE A 217 -5.77 -2.32 6.40
N ILE A 218 -5.09 -1.39 5.73
CA ILE A 218 -3.65 -1.41 5.55
C ILE A 218 -3.09 -0.04 5.93
N ILE A 219 -2.05 -0.01 6.75
CA ILE A 219 -1.29 1.20 7.07
C ILE A 219 0.01 1.13 6.27
N ILE A 220 0.24 2.11 5.43
CA ILE A 220 1.44 2.22 4.60
C ILE A 220 2.28 3.38 5.12
N ARG A 221 3.53 3.08 5.48
CA ARG A 221 4.51 4.05 5.99
C ARG A 221 5.60 4.25 4.96
N PHE A 222 6.11 5.46 4.88
CA PHE A 222 7.15 5.84 3.92
C PHE A 222 8.48 6.14 4.62
N PRO A 223 9.62 6.01 3.91
CA PRO A 223 10.93 6.22 4.51
C PRO A 223 11.21 7.68 4.86
N GLU A 224 10.62 8.62 4.13
CA GLU A 224 10.85 10.04 4.34
C GLU A 224 9.92 10.60 5.42
N PRO A 225 10.43 11.34 6.41
CA PRO A 225 9.61 11.90 7.49
C PRO A 225 8.54 12.89 7.01
N THR A 226 8.73 13.49 5.84
CA THR A 226 7.77 14.40 5.21
C THR A 226 6.60 13.70 4.55
N ASP A 227 6.74 12.40 4.24
CA ASP A 227 5.67 11.60 3.67
C ASP A 227 4.75 11.09 4.77
N ARG A 228 3.53 11.60 4.80
CA ARG A 228 2.52 11.11 5.75
C ARG A 228 2.16 9.68 5.42
N ASP A 229 1.98 8.88 6.46
CA ASP A 229 1.39 7.53 6.33
C ASP A 229 0.03 7.60 5.62
N VAL A 230 -0.35 6.47 5.05
CA VAL A 230 -1.64 6.31 4.39
C VAL A 230 -2.35 5.11 4.98
N ILE A 231 -3.62 5.29 5.33
CA ILE A 231 -4.53 4.18 5.59
C ILE A 231 -5.23 3.86 4.27
N TYR A 232 -5.14 2.61 3.86
CA TYR A 232 -5.75 2.14 2.62
C TYR A 232 -6.83 1.11 2.91
N PHE A 233 -7.95 1.26 2.21
CA PHE A 233 -9.09 0.37 2.22
C PHE A 233 -9.37 -0.10 0.81
N GLU A 234 -9.66 -1.39 0.68
CA GLU A 234 -10.07 -1.99 -0.58
C GLU A 234 -11.41 -2.71 -0.42
N HIS A 235 -12.36 -2.35 -1.27
CA HIS A 235 -13.64 -3.02 -1.41
C HIS A 235 -13.97 -3.30 -2.87
N THR A 236 -14.99 -4.11 -3.12
CA THR A 236 -15.49 -4.33 -4.47
C THR A 236 -15.98 -3.02 -5.06
N GLY A 237 -15.36 -2.60 -6.16
CA GLY A 237 -15.76 -1.40 -6.89
C GLY A 237 -15.13 -0.08 -6.44
N TRP A 238 -14.49 0.01 -5.26
CA TRP A 238 -13.84 1.23 -4.81
C TRP A 238 -12.59 1.00 -3.96
N GLU A 239 -11.70 1.97 -3.97
CA GLU A 239 -10.53 2.11 -3.11
C GLU A 239 -10.64 3.43 -2.36
N HIS A 240 -10.22 3.46 -1.12
CA HIS A 240 -10.19 4.69 -0.33
C HIS A 240 -8.89 4.82 0.43
N THR A 241 -8.40 6.06 0.52
CA THR A 241 -7.20 6.37 1.29
C THR A 241 -7.46 7.51 2.24
N LEU A 242 -6.97 7.37 3.48
CA LEU A 242 -6.96 8.45 4.47
C LEU A 242 -5.50 8.80 4.81
N ASP A 243 -5.19 10.10 4.85
CA ASP A 243 -3.89 10.63 5.29
C ASP A 243 -4.06 11.73 6.35
N ASP A 244 -5.25 11.83 6.93
CA ASP A 244 -5.51 12.68 8.08
C ASP A 244 -4.78 12.18 9.33
N PRO A 245 -4.06 13.04 10.08
CA PRO A 245 -3.29 12.63 11.26
C PRO A 245 -4.12 11.94 12.36
N LYS A 246 -5.39 12.34 12.54
CA LYS A 246 -6.26 11.71 13.54
C LYS A 246 -6.66 10.30 13.11
N ALA A 247 -7.01 10.11 11.84
CA ALA A 247 -7.29 8.80 11.28
C ALA A 247 -6.07 7.88 11.37
N ILE A 248 -4.88 8.36 10.98
CA ILE A 248 -3.63 7.60 11.09
C ILE A 248 -3.39 7.15 12.54
N SER A 249 -3.53 8.05 13.51
CA SER A 249 -3.34 7.72 14.93
C SER A 249 -4.34 6.68 15.42
N LEU A 250 -5.61 6.79 15.01
CA LEU A 250 -6.66 5.83 15.35
C LEU A 250 -6.34 4.43 14.79
N TYR A 251 -6.02 4.33 13.49
CA TYR A 251 -5.75 3.02 12.87
C TYR A 251 -4.45 2.38 13.35
N ARG A 252 -3.44 3.17 13.74
CA ARG A 252 -2.24 2.66 14.42
C ARG A 252 -2.62 2.02 15.76
N LEU A 253 -3.44 2.70 16.57
CA LEU A 253 -3.93 2.16 17.84
C LEU A 253 -4.77 0.89 17.63
N LEU A 254 -5.66 0.87 16.63
CA LEU A 254 -6.44 -0.32 16.26
C LEU A 254 -5.52 -1.49 15.89
N PHE A 255 -4.50 -1.26 15.08
CA PHE A 255 -3.54 -2.30 14.71
C PHE A 255 -2.76 -2.81 15.93
N ASP A 256 -2.37 -1.94 16.86
CA ASP A 256 -1.70 -2.32 18.11
C ASP A 256 -2.59 -3.22 18.98
N HIS A 257 -3.88 -2.93 19.09
CA HIS A 257 -4.83 -3.79 19.78
C HIS A 257 -5.01 -5.15 19.08
N ILE A 258 -5.12 -5.17 17.76
CA ILE A 258 -5.29 -6.40 16.97
C ILE A 258 -4.05 -7.30 17.12
N ARG A 259 -2.84 -6.76 16.95
CA ARG A 259 -1.60 -7.55 17.09
C ARG A 259 -1.35 -8.03 18.51
N ALA A 260 -1.79 -7.29 19.52
CA ALA A 260 -1.71 -7.72 20.92
C ALA A 260 -2.66 -8.88 21.25
N ALA A 261 -3.82 -8.95 20.57
CA ALA A 261 -4.78 -10.05 20.69
C ALA A 261 -4.40 -11.28 19.85
N ALA A 262 -3.53 -11.12 18.85
CA ALA A 262 -3.09 -12.20 17.98
C ALA A 262 -2.08 -13.13 18.66
N LEU A 263 -1.99 -14.37 18.17
CA LEU A 263 -0.97 -15.31 18.57
C LEU A 263 0.44 -14.76 18.29
N LYS A 264 1.42 -15.18 19.08
CA LYS A 264 2.83 -14.86 18.80
C LYS A 264 3.22 -15.41 17.41
N PRO A 265 4.18 -14.77 16.70
CA PRO A 265 4.57 -15.20 15.35
C PRO A 265 4.94 -16.68 15.27
N ASP A 266 5.72 -17.20 16.23
CA ASP A 266 6.13 -18.61 16.26
C ASP A 266 4.96 -19.58 16.49
N VAL A 267 3.97 -19.18 17.29
CA VAL A 267 2.73 -19.95 17.51
C VAL A 267 1.86 -19.93 16.25
N SER A 268 1.78 -18.78 15.60
CA SER A 268 1.06 -18.63 14.34
C SER A 268 1.63 -19.53 13.24
N LEU A 269 2.97 -19.59 13.11
CA LEU A 269 3.63 -20.46 12.14
C LEU A 269 3.36 -21.95 12.41
N ARG A 270 3.33 -22.38 13.67
CA ARG A 270 2.95 -23.76 14.02
C ARG A 270 1.52 -24.07 13.60
N LEU A 271 0.56 -23.19 13.94
CA LEU A 271 -0.84 -23.37 13.56
C LEU A 271 -1.02 -23.48 12.05
N LEU A 272 -0.31 -22.65 11.27
CA LEU A 272 -0.30 -22.68 9.80
C LEU A 272 0.25 -24.01 9.27
N SER A 273 1.36 -24.50 9.84
CA SER A 273 2.01 -25.75 9.44
C SER A 273 1.09 -26.95 9.74
N GLU A 274 0.52 -27.01 10.93
CA GLU A 274 -0.43 -28.07 11.33
C GLU A 274 -1.66 -28.10 10.40
N ARG A 275 -2.20 -26.92 10.07
CA ARG A 275 -3.32 -26.83 9.14
C ARG A 275 -2.96 -27.27 7.73
N ALA A 276 -1.77 -26.90 7.25
CA ALA A 276 -1.25 -27.35 5.95
C ALA A 276 -1.13 -28.89 5.88
N GLU A 277 -0.58 -29.52 6.92
CA GLU A 277 -0.44 -30.98 7.01
C GLU A 277 -1.81 -31.68 7.00
N GLN A 278 -2.80 -31.17 7.77
CA GLN A 278 -4.16 -31.71 7.77
C GLN A 278 -4.78 -31.73 6.38
N LEU A 279 -4.55 -30.67 5.57
CA LEU A 279 -5.08 -30.57 4.21
C LEU A 279 -4.34 -31.48 3.23
N GLY A 280 -3.03 -31.68 3.41
CA GLY A 280 -2.24 -32.58 2.55
C GLY A 280 -2.53 -34.07 2.75
N ASN A 281 -3.22 -34.44 3.83
CA ASN A 281 -3.61 -35.81 4.17
C ASN A 281 -5.08 -36.13 3.78
N GLN A 282 -5.82 -35.18 3.18
CA GLN A 282 -7.17 -35.34 2.66
C GLN A 282 -7.15 -35.72 1.17
#